data_c668b1c57bf03896febee2c19702f41a
#
_entry.id   c668b1c57bf03896febee2c19702f41a
#
_cell.length_a   1.000
_cell.length_b   1.000
_cell.length_c   1.000
_cell.angle_alpha   90.00
_cell.angle_beta   90.00
_cell.angle_gamma   90.00
#
_symmetry.space_group_name_H-M   'P 1'
#
loop_
_entity.id
_entity.type
_entity.pdbx_description
1 polymer ?
#
loop_
_entity_poly.entity_id
_entity_poly.type
_entity_poly.pdbx_seq_one_letter_code
_entity_poly.pdbx_strand_id
1 'polypeptide(L)'
;SKMSLFNLTKIYQQIDFNEDLKNSVSITQGNFQWENSEKDTRVIFSPSKQGRFFITWVPPVHLQNKRYQKNGISYPGNEHCGAFGCDPYDISGTVDKRGSNGSLHGLTKFSMEEVPPNHFFLEYIARPQTAEIFFEDVLMACVFYGMPILAENNKPRLLYYFKRRGYRGFAMNRPDKKRNKLSVTEREIGGIPNSSEDIKQAHASAIETYVETFVGLKETGYGDMYFQRTLEDWSQFNIN
;
A
#
# COMPACT_ATOMS: atom_id res chain seq x y z
N SER A 1 -5.84 -25.95 15.43
CA SER A 1 -6.19 -24.80 14.58
C SER A 1 -5.60 -23.54 15.17
N LYS A 2 -4.73 -22.89 14.44
CA LYS A 2 -4.13 -21.63 14.88
C LYS A 2 -5.19 -20.54 14.78
N MET A 3 -5.53 -19.92 15.90
CA MET A 3 -6.46 -18.79 15.93
C MET A 3 -5.79 -17.55 15.34
N SER A 4 -6.53 -16.79 14.55
CA SER A 4 -6.06 -15.48 14.07
C SER A 4 -5.81 -14.53 15.25
N LEU A 5 -4.80 -13.69 15.11
CA LEU A 5 -4.52 -12.62 16.07
C LEU A 5 -5.61 -11.54 16.06
N PHE A 6 -6.30 -11.36 14.93
CA PHE A 6 -7.27 -10.27 14.75
C PHE A 6 -8.70 -10.73 15.09
N ASN A 7 -9.57 -9.76 15.35
CA ASN A 7 -10.97 -10.03 15.67
C ASN A 7 -11.71 -10.64 14.48
N LEU A 8 -11.86 -11.97 14.49
CA LEU A 8 -12.51 -12.73 13.42
C LEU A 8 -13.96 -12.34 13.23
N THR A 9 -14.68 -12.05 14.32
CA THR A 9 -16.09 -11.66 14.22
C THR A 9 -16.26 -10.41 13.36
N LYS A 10 -15.46 -9.39 13.61
CA LYS A 10 -15.49 -8.14 12.84
C LYS A 10 -15.08 -8.36 11.39
N ILE A 11 -14.05 -9.17 11.15
CA ILE A 11 -13.59 -9.48 9.80
C ILE A 11 -14.68 -10.20 9.01
N TYR A 12 -15.29 -11.24 9.57
CA TYR A 12 -16.34 -11.99 8.88
C TYR A 12 -17.63 -11.16 8.70
N GLN A 13 -17.97 -10.30 9.65
CA GLN A 13 -19.06 -9.35 9.46
C GLN A 13 -18.81 -8.44 8.26
N GLN A 14 -17.58 -7.95 8.11
CA GLN A 14 -17.23 -7.10 6.97
C GLN A 14 -17.24 -7.86 5.66
N ILE A 15 -16.73 -9.10 5.64
CA ILE A 15 -16.74 -9.97 4.46
C ILE A 15 -18.19 -10.23 4.01
N ASP A 16 -19.05 -10.63 4.94
CA ASP A 16 -20.45 -10.92 4.63
C ASP A 16 -21.18 -9.67 4.11
N PHE A 17 -20.93 -8.52 4.73
CA PHE A 17 -21.47 -7.24 4.26
C PHE A 17 -21.02 -6.91 2.83
N ASN A 18 -19.73 -7.10 2.53
CA ASN A 18 -19.18 -6.80 1.21
C ASN A 18 -19.71 -7.74 0.13
N GLU A 19 -20.02 -8.98 0.49
CA GLU A 19 -20.59 -9.98 -0.44
C GLU A 19 -22.06 -9.76 -0.76
N ASP A 20 -22.77 -9.01 0.07
CA ASP A 20 -24.17 -8.67 -0.22
C ASP A 20 -24.22 -7.69 -1.40
N LEU A 21 -24.87 -8.10 -2.48
CA LEU A 21 -25.00 -7.28 -3.70
C LEU A 21 -25.67 -5.92 -3.45
N LYS A 22 -26.48 -5.79 -2.40
CA LYS A 22 -27.09 -4.51 -2.02
C LYS A 22 -26.09 -3.52 -1.45
N ASN A 23 -24.96 -4.03 -0.93
CA ASN A 23 -23.90 -3.27 -0.32
C ASN A 23 -22.68 -3.19 -1.22
N SER A 24 -22.78 -3.67 -2.46
CA SER A 24 -21.64 -3.69 -3.38
C SER A 24 -21.13 -2.28 -3.61
N VAL A 25 -19.87 -2.08 -3.28
CA VAL A 25 -19.15 -0.84 -3.54
C VAL A 25 -18.44 -0.98 -4.88
N SER A 26 -18.35 0.12 -5.59
CA SER A 26 -17.68 0.16 -6.87
C SER A 26 -16.16 0.03 -6.68
N ILE A 27 -15.65 -1.21 -6.76
CA ILE A 27 -14.22 -1.48 -6.86
C ILE A 27 -13.87 -1.47 -8.34
N THR A 28 -12.93 -0.60 -8.72
CA THR A 28 -12.48 -0.52 -10.10
C THR A 28 -11.16 -1.27 -10.25
N GLN A 29 -11.14 -2.23 -11.16
CA GLN A 29 -9.93 -2.96 -11.52
C GLN A 29 -9.26 -2.29 -12.71
N GLY A 30 -7.94 -2.16 -12.68
CA GLY A 30 -7.20 -1.55 -13.77
C GLY A 30 -5.71 -1.50 -13.53
N ASN A 31 -5.04 -0.69 -14.33
CA ASN A 31 -3.61 -0.45 -14.25
C ASN A 31 -3.30 1.05 -14.29
N PHE A 32 -2.17 1.42 -13.74
CA PHE A 32 -1.58 2.74 -13.94
C PHE A 32 -0.66 2.71 -15.15
N GLN A 33 -0.60 3.82 -15.85
CA GLN A 33 0.32 4.00 -16.97
C GLN A 33 0.73 5.47 -17.09
N TRP A 34 1.93 5.71 -17.60
CA TRP A 34 2.37 7.05 -17.92
C TRP A 34 1.61 7.56 -19.15
N GLU A 35 1.24 8.84 -19.10
CA GLU A 35 0.57 9.48 -20.23
C GLU A 35 1.44 9.39 -21.49
N ASN A 36 0.86 8.96 -22.60
CA ASN A 36 1.56 8.73 -23.86
C ASN A 36 2.76 7.78 -23.75
N SER A 37 2.77 6.88 -22.77
CA SER A 37 3.87 5.96 -22.50
C SER A 37 5.22 6.65 -22.20
N GLU A 38 5.18 7.91 -21.82
CA GLU A 38 6.36 8.70 -21.48
C GLU A 38 6.56 8.78 -19.96
N LYS A 39 7.64 8.14 -19.48
CA LYS A 39 7.97 8.11 -18.06
C LYS A 39 8.19 9.51 -17.48
N ASP A 40 7.85 9.67 -16.21
CA ASP A 40 8.07 10.88 -15.42
C ASP A 40 7.25 12.09 -15.90
N THR A 41 6.17 11.84 -16.61
CA THR A 41 5.16 12.83 -16.99
C THR A 41 3.99 12.77 -16.01
N ARG A 42 2.84 12.35 -16.47
CA ARG A 42 1.63 12.21 -15.68
C ARG A 42 1.17 10.74 -15.69
N VAL A 43 0.80 10.22 -14.52
CA VAL A 43 0.20 8.89 -14.42
C VAL A 43 -1.31 8.99 -14.60
N ILE A 44 -1.87 8.08 -15.38
CA ILE A 44 -3.31 7.91 -15.53
C ILE A 44 -3.71 6.49 -15.11
N PHE A 45 -4.93 6.35 -14.59
CA PHE A 45 -5.51 5.05 -14.28
C PHE A 45 -6.40 4.61 -15.44
N SER A 46 -6.14 3.39 -15.95
CA SER A 46 -6.92 2.78 -17.03
C SER A 46 -7.68 1.57 -16.51
N PRO A 47 -9.03 1.62 -16.48
CA PRO A 47 -9.82 0.45 -16.13
C PRO A 47 -9.55 -0.72 -17.07
N SER A 48 -9.42 -1.92 -16.52
CA SER A 48 -9.19 -3.16 -17.27
C SER A 48 -9.60 -4.36 -16.43
N LYS A 49 -10.30 -5.29 -17.03
CA LYS A 49 -10.66 -6.56 -16.38
C LYS A 49 -9.45 -7.45 -16.11
N GLN A 50 -8.32 -7.15 -16.69
CA GLN A 50 -7.05 -7.86 -16.49
C GLN A 50 -6.06 -7.01 -15.70
N GLY A 51 -6.53 -5.92 -15.11
CA GLY A 51 -5.70 -5.04 -14.31
C GLY A 51 -5.18 -5.70 -13.04
N ARG A 52 -4.04 -5.24 -12.58
CA ARG A 52 -3.39 -5.73 -11.36
C ARG A 52 -3.79 -4.95 -10.11
N PHE A 53 -4.40 -3.78 -10.29
CA PHE A 53 -4.83 -2.91 -9.20
C PHE A 53 -6.33 -2.98 -9.00
N PHE A 54 -6.73 -2.91 -7.72
CA PHE A 54 -8.12 -2.74 -7.30
C PHE A 54 -8.19 -1.46 -6.47
N ILE A 55 -9.03 -0.51 -6.88
CA ILE A 55 -9.16 0.77 -6.20
C ILE A 55 -10.62 1.09 -5.89
N THR A 56 -10.84 1.79 -4.78
CA THR A 56 -12.16 2.24 -4.35
C THR A 56 -12.29 3.77 -4.32
N TRP A 57 -11.18 4.48 -4.51
CA TRP A 57 -11.15 5.93 -4.47
C TRP A 57 -10.11 6.46 -5.45
N VAL A 58 -10.51 7.47 -6.19
CA VAL A 58 -9.62 8.26 -7.06
C VAL A 58 -9.60 9.68 -6.53
N PRO A 59 -8.41 10.26 -6.29
CA PRO A 59 -8.36 11.63 -5.80
C PRO A 59 -8.91 12.63 -6.84
N PRO A 60 -9.44 13.76 -6.39
CA PRO A 60 -9.81 14.84 -7.30
C PRO A 60 -8.65 15.23 -8.21
N VAL A 61 -8.96 15.72 -9.40
CA VAL A 61 -7.94 16.00 -10.44
C VAL A 61 -6.80 16.89 -9.92
N HIS A 62 -7.13 17.89 -9.08
CA HIS A 62 -6.11 18.80 -8.54
C HIS A 62 -5.17 18.15 -7.51
N LEU A 63 -5.54 16.97 -6.97
CA LEU A 63 -4.68 16.19 -6.09
C LEU A 63 -3.92 15.08 -6.83
N GLN A 64 -4.36 14.72 -8.03
CA GLN A 64 -3.68 13.68 -8.81
C GLN A 64 -2.29 14.14 -9.27
N ASN A 65 -1.32 13.24 -9.23
CA ASN A 65 0.05 13.48 -9.66
C ASN A 65 0.75 14.64 -8.93
N LYS A 66 0.29 14.99 -7.74
CA LYS A 66 0.85 16.11 -7.00
C LYS A 66 2.19 15.73 -6.40
N ARG A 67 3.23 16.36 -6.91
CA ARG A 67 4.59 16.19 -6.42
C ARG A 67 5.39 17.47 -6.64
N TYR A 68 6.46 17.60 -5.90
CA TYR A 68 7.40 18.71 -6.06
C TYR A 68 8.82 18.20 -6.11
N GLN A 69 9.71 18.98 -6.69
CA GLN A 69 11.12 18.62 -6.79
C GLN A 69 11.96 19.53 -5.89
N LYS A 70 12.94 18.93 -5.26
CA LYS A 70 13.98 19.63 -4.49
C LYS A 70 15.31 18.94 -4.74
N ASN A 71 16.29 19.69 -5.25
CA ASN A 71 17.61 19.16 -5.60
C ASN A 71 17.56 17.96 -6.55
N GLY A 72 16.65 18.00 -7.53
CA GLY A 72 16.48 16.93 -8.52
C GLY A 72 15.75 15.70 -8.02
N ILE A 73 15.26 15.70 -6.78
CA ILE A 73 14.53 14.58 -6.19
C ILE A 73 13.05 14.94 -6.09
N SER A 74 12.19 14.02 -6.53
CA SER A 74 10.74 14.17 -6.42
C SER A 74 10.23 13.77 -5.04
N TYR A 75 9.29 14.54 -4.50
CA TYR A 75 8.65 14.34 -3.21
C TYR A 75 7.14 14.30 -3.36
N PRO A 76 6.43 13.51 -2.51
CA PRO A 76 4.97 13.42 -2.57
C PRO A 76 4.31 14.73 -2.12
N GLY A 77 3.38 15.24 -2.92
CA GLY A 77 2.65 16.47 -2.62
C GLY A 77 1.46 16.27 -1.69
N ASN A 78 1.01 15.02 -1.48
CA ASN A 78 -0.15 14.68 -0.66
C ASN A 78 0.23 13.81 0.55
N GLU A 79 1.41 14.02 1.14
CA GLU A 79 1.88 13.22 2.27
C GLU A 79 0.95 13.28 3.49
N HIS A 80 0.16 14.35 3.61
CA HIS A 80 -0.81 14.49 4.70
C HIS A 80 -2.11 13.72 4.48
N CYS A 81 -2.38 13.31 3.24
CA CYS A 81 -3.63 12.65 2.88
C CYS A 81 -3.61 11.15 3.17
N GLY A 82 -2.46 10.53 3.08
CA GLY A 82 -2.32 9.08 3.25
C GLY A 82 -0.92 8.58 2.93
N ALA A 83 -0.79 7.27 2.91
CA ALA A 83 0.47 6.60 2.62
C ALA A 83 0.22 5.18 2.09
N PHE A 84 1.24 4.63 1.47
CA PHE A 84 1.28 3.24 1.02
C PHE A 84 2.15 2.40 1.94
N GLY A 85 1.71 1.16 2.18
CA GLY A 85 2.55 0.11 2.74
C GLY A 85 2.87 -0.92 1.66
N CYS A 86 4.09 -1.38 1.60
CA CYS A 86 4.54 -2.33 0.58
C CYS A 86 5.37 -3.47 1.18
N ASP A 87 4.99 -4.69 0.82
CA ASP A 87 5.80 -5.88 1.02
C ASP A 87 6.27 -6.36 -0.35
N PRO A 88 7.51 -6.01 -0.77
CA PRO A 88 8.05 -6.44 -2.05
C PRO A 88 8.34 -7.95 -2.01
N TYR A 89 8.08 -8.65 -3.12
CA TYR A 89 8.53 -10.04 -3.20
C TYR A 89 10.03 -10.12 -3.48
N ASP A 90 10.64 -11.22 -3.00
CA ASP A 90 12.05 -11.49 -3.28
C ASP A 90 12.22 -11.98 -4.72
N ILE A 91 13.10 -11.31 -5.44
CA ILE A 91 13.36 -11.55 -6.86
C ILE A 91 14.61 -12.40 -7.03
N SER A 92 15.30 -12.76 -5.96
CA SER A 92 16.42 -13.68 -6.05
C SER A 92 15.91 -15.01 -6.60
N GLY A 93 16.23 -15.27 -7.85
CA GLY A 93 15.70 -16.32 -8.68
C GLY A 93 16.04 -17.74 -8.21
N THR A 94 15.67 -18.08 -7.04
CA THR A 94 15.70 -19.45 -6.60
C THR A 94 14.35 -20.09 -6.85
N VAL A 95 14.30 -20.81 -7.94
CA VAL A 95 13.77 -22.17 -8.10
C VAL A 95 12.43 -22.51 -7.47
N ASP A 96 11.84 -21.67 -6.62
CA ASP A 96 10.50 -21.94 -6.14
C ASP A 96 9.45 -21.31 -7.07
N LYS A 97 8.89 -22.16 -7.93
CA LYS A 97 7.75 -21.80 -8.80
C LYS A 97 6.51 -21.33 -8.01
N ARG A 98 6.57 -21.31 -6.69
CA ARG A 98 5.56 -20.87 -5.75
C ARG A 98 5.91 -19.55 -5.06
N GLY A 99 6.75 -18.73 -5.69
CA GLY A 99 7.17 -17.46 -5.11
C GLY A 99 6.00 -16.62 -4.60
N SER A 100 6.20 -15.98 -3.44
CA SER A 100 5.22 -15.09 -2.85
C SER A 100 4.93 -13.90 -3.76
N ASN A 101 3.70 -13.42 -3.74
CA ASN A 101 3.34 -12.17 -4.40
C ASN A 101 3.92 -10.98 -3.64
N GLY A 102 4.20 -9.90 -4.35
CA GLY A 102 4.38 -8.60 -3.74
C GLY A 102 3.02 -7.96 -3.43
N SER A 103 2.97 -7.09 -2.43
CA SER A 103 1.75 -6.40 -2.07
C SER A 103 1.97 -4.92 -1.85
N LEU A 104 0.94 -4.14 -2.22
CA LEU A 104 0.86 -2.70 -1.97
C LEU A 104 -0.55 -2.38 -1.50
N HIS A 105 -0.65 -1.64 -0.40
CA HIS A 105 -1.93 -1.16 0.11
C HIS A 105 -1.85 0.34 0.33
N GLY A 106 -2.89 1.06 -0.07
CA GLY A 106 -3.02 2.49 0.19
C GLY A 106 -4.05 2.75 1.27
N LEU A 107 -3.70 3.60 2.23
CA LEU A 107 -4.56 3.97 3.35
C LEU A 107 -4.56 5.49 3.52
N THR A 108 -5.75 6.08 3.55
CA THR A 108 -5.91 7.50 3.87
C THR A 108 -5.80 7.74 5.38
N LYS A 109 -5.41 8.95 5.73
CA LYS A 109 -5.34 9.40 7.12
C LYS A 109 -6.63 10.11 7.51
N PHE A 110 -6.52 11.09 8.40
CA PHE A 110 -7.62 11.92 8.87
C PHE A 110 -8.44 12.54 7.75
N SER A 111 -9.71 12.84 8.07
CA SER A 111 -10.59 13.51 7.15
C SER A 111 -10.04 14.87 6.76
N MET A 112 -9.73 15.00 5.49
CA MET A 112 -9.66 16.27 4.80
C MET A 112 -10.91 16.34 3.90
N GLU A 113 -11.34 17.53 3.54
CA GLU A 113 -12.64 17.77 2.88
C GLU A 113 -12.89 16.87 1.66
N GLU A 114 -11.85 16.47 0.95
CA GLU A 114 -11.96 15.69 -0.29
C GLU A 114 -11.35 14.27 -0.19
N VAL A 115 -10.95 13.86 1.01
CA VAL A 115 -10.26 12.59 1.25
C VAL A 115 -11.07 11.76 2.24
N PRO A 116 -11.47 10.52 1.88
CA PRO A 116 -12.18 9.67 2.83
C PRO A 116 -11.27 9.34 4.02
N PRO A 117 -11.79 9.40 5.26
CA PRO A 117 -10.95 9.18 6.44
C PRO A 117 -10.66 7.69 6.67
N ASN A 118 -9.42 7.36 7.00
CA ASN A 118 -9.01 6.03 7.45
C ASN A 118 -9.51 4.90 6.52
N HIS A 119 -9.42 5.14 5.22
CA HIS A 119 -9.97 4.25 4.20
C HIS A 119 -8.86 3.55 3.43
N PHE A 120 -8.92 2.21 3.37
CA PHE A 120 -8.11 1.45 2.44
C PHE A 120 -8.67 1.65 1.02
N PHE A 121 -7.94 2.36 0.19
CA PHE A 121 -8.40 2.75 -1.14
C PHE A 121 -7.77 1.97 -2.28
N LEU A 122 -6.71 1.22 -2.02
CA LEU A 122 -6.00 0.47 -3.05
C LEU A 122 -5.47 -0.85 -2.51
N GLU A 123 -5.71 -1.90 -3.26
CA GLU A 123 -5.09 -3.22 -3.08
C GLU A 123 -4.38 -3.62 -4.38
N TYR A 124 -3.13 -4.02 -4.24
CA TYR A 124 -2.33 -4.58 -5.32
C TYR A 124 -1.58 -5.78 -4.74
N ILE A 125 -1.92 -6.97 -5.21
CA ILE A 125 -1.27 -8.21 -4.79
C ILE A 125 -0.94 -8.95 -6.08
N ALA A 126 0.33 -8.92 -6.48
CA ALA A 126 0.72 -9.41 -7.79
C ALA A 126 2.17 -9.90 -7.81
N ARG A 127 2.44 -10.78 -8.76
CA ARG A 127 3.78 -11.19 -9.15
C ARG A 127 3.88 -11.06 -10.68
N PRO A 128 4.15 -9.85 -11.20
CA PRO A 128 4.31 -9.65 -12.64
C PRO A 128 5.46 -10.45 -13.22
N GLN A 129 5.48 -10.57 -14.54
CA GLN A 129 6.51 -11.32 -15.27
C GLN A 129 7.94 -10.89 -14.93
N THR A 130 8.15 -9.60 -14.68
CA THR A 130 9.46 -9.06 -14.31
C THR A 130 9.35 -8.20 -13.05
N ALA A 131 10.43 -8.12 -12.32
CA ALA A 131 10.56 -7.24 -11.18
C ALA A 131 10.34 -5.77 -11.53
N GLU A 132 10.81 -5.34 -12.68
CA GLU A 132 10.69 -3.96 -13.12
C GLU A 132 9.23 -3.56 -13.33
N ILE A 133 8.38 -4.46 -13.81
CA ILE A 133 6.93 -4.22 -13.91
C ILE A 133 6.35 -3.95 -12.52
N PHE A 134 6.72 -4.75 -11.53
CA PHE A 134 6.29 -4.54 -10.15
C PHE A 134 6.77 -3.19 -9.61
N PHE A 135 8.04 -2.88 -9.78
CA PHE A 135 8.62 -1.62 -9.29
C PHE A 135 7.97 -0.41 -9.94
N GLU A 136 7.75 -0.46 -11.24
CA GLU A 136 7.11 0.62 -11.98
C GLU A 136 5.64 0.76 -11.62
N ASP A 137 4.92 -0.34 -11.45
CA ASP A 137 3.53 -0.33 -10.95
C ASP A 137 3.43 0.39 -9.61
N VAL A 138 4.29 0.04 -8.65
CA VAL A 138 4.30 0.64 -7.32
C VAL A 138 4.66 2.11 -7.39
N LEU A 139 5.66 2.47 -8.18
CA LEU A 139 6.07 3.86 -8.36
C LEU A 139 4.95 4.69 -8.97
N MET A 140 4.30 4.20 -10.02
CA MET A 140 3.18 4.90 -10.66
C MET A 140 2.00 5.11 -9.70
N ALA A 141 1.66 4.12 -8.87
CA ALA A 141 0.61 4.28 -7.88
C ALA A 141 0.94 5.40 -6.88
N CYS A 142 2.16 5.42 -6.37
CA CYS A 142 2.62 6.47 -5.46
C CYS A 142 2.56 7.85 -6.10
N VAL A 143 2.98 7.96 -7.35
CA VAL A 143 2.95 9.23 -8.11
C VAL A 143 1.52 9.68 -8.37
N PHE A 144 0.65 8.78 -8.81
CA PHE A 144 -0.76 9.11 -9.11
C PHE A 144 -1.47 9.69 -7.89
N TYR A 145 -1.30 9.07 -6.72
CA TYR A 145 -1.90 9.54 -5.48
C TYR A 145 -1.10 10.65 -4.79
N GLY A 146 0.14 10.88 -5.20
CA GLY A 146 1.02 11.86 -4.57
C GLY A 146 1.36 11.52 -3.12
N MET A 147 1.40 10.25 -2.78
CA MET A 147 1.57 9.76 -1.41
C MET A 147 2.87 8.98 -1.23
N PRO A 148 3.49 9.04 -0.04
CA PRO A 148 4.71 8.31 0.26
C PRO A 148 4.45 6.82 0.49
N ILE A 149 5.54 6.04 0.47
CA ILE A 149 5.53 4.60 0.67
C ILE A 149 6.45 4.20 1.82
N LEU A 150 5.96 3.30 2.66
CA LEU A 150 6.77 2.59 3.64
C LEU A 150 6.93 1.14 3.18
N ALA A 151 8.16 0.75 2.89
CA ALA A 151 8.47 -0.59 2.39
C ALA A 151 9.54 -1.26 3.26
N GLU A 152 9.55 -2.59 3.25
CA GLU A 152 10.62 -3.36 3.89
C GLU A 152 11.94 -3.16 3.14
N ASN A 153 13.01 -2.86 3.86
CA ASN A 153 14.32 -2.61 3.27
C ASN A 153 15.27 -3.81 3.29
N ASN A 154 14.88 -4.91 3.91
CA ASN A 154 15.60 -6.19 3.77
C ASN A 154 15.42 -6.83 2.39
N LYS A 155 14.47 -6.33 1.59
CA LYS A 155 14.33 -6.57 0.16
C LYS A 155 14.48 -5.24 -0.59
N PRO A 156 15.70 -4.71 -0.72
CA PRO A 156 15.91 -3.29 -1.00
C PRO A 156 15.81 -2.89 -2.48
N ARG A 157 15.59 -3.83 -3.40
CA ARG A 157 15.63 -3.53 -4.85
C ARG A 157 14.57 -2.51 -5.27
N LEU A 158 13.36 -2.58 -4.70
CA LEU A 158 12.30 -1.59 -4.94
C LEU A 158 12.75 -0.18 -4.55
N LEU A 159 13.34 -0.04 -3.37
CA LEU A 159 13.76 1.26 -2.86
C LEU A 159 14.96 1.83 -3.62
N TYR A 160 15.89 0.99 -4.04
CA TYR A 160 16.96 1.41 -4.97
C TYR A 160 16.40 1.83 -6.33
N TYR A 161 15.36 1.18 -6.81
CA TYR A 161 14.66 1.58 -8.03
C TYR A 161 14.05 2.98 -7.88
N PHE A 162 13.36 3.25 -6.79
CA PHE A 162 12.82 4.58 -6.50
C PHE A 162 13.92 5.63 -6.50
N LYS A 163 15.02 5.37 -5.81
CA LYS A 163 16.17 6.29 -5.77
C LYS A 163 16.72 6.56 -7.16
N ARG A 164 16.98 5.50 -7.92
CA ARG A 164 17.55 5.62 -9.29
C ARG A 164 16.63 6.38 -10.24
N ARG A 165 15.31 6.22 -10.08
CA ARG A 165 14.32 6.93 -10.88
C ARG A 165 14.11 8.38 -10.46
N GLY A 166 14.75 8.84 -9.39
CA GLY A 166 14.61 10.21 -8.89
C GLY A 166 13.48 10.41 -7.88
N TYR A 167 12.94 9.34 -7.31
CA TYR A 167 11.81 9.36 -6.38
C TYR A 167 12.19 8.96 -4.95
N ARG A 168 13.44 9.15 -4.55
CA ARG A 168 13.87 8.84 -3.18
C ARG A 168 12.98 9.53 -2.13
N GLY A 169 12.49 10.73 -2.43
CA GLY A 169 11.64 11.51 -1.53
C GLY A 169 10.28 10.86 -1.22
N PHE A 170 9.83 9.92 -2.05
CA PHE A 170 8.61 9.15 -1.80
C PHE A 170 8.80 8.03 -0.79
N ALA A 171 10.02 7.54 -0.59
CA ALA A 171 10.30 6.46 0.33
C ALA A 171 10.45 6.99 1.76
N MET A 172 9.54 6.57 2.65
CA MET A 172 9.54 6.98 4.04
C MET A 172 10.68 6.30 4.81
N ASN A 173 11.26 7.05 5.73
CA ASN A 173 12.07 6.47 6.80
C ASN A 173 11.15 5.99 7.93
N ARG A 174 11.65 5.08 8.75
CA ARG A 174 10.89 4.60 9.90
C ARG A 174 10.62 5.76 10.87
N PRO A 175 9.35 5.93 11.31
CA PRO A 175 8.96 7.08 12.11
C PRO A 175 9.44 7.04 13.57
N ASP A 176 9.85 5.87 14.06
CA ASP A 176 10.24 5.65 15.46
C ASP A 176 11.70 6.01 15.77
N LYS A 177 12.48 6.37 14.76
CA LYS A 177 13.89 6.74 14.92
C LYS A 177 14.22 8.12 14.39
N LYS A 178 15.01 8.85 15.14
CA LYS A 178 15.59 10.11 14.68
C LYS A 178 16.59 9.84 13.55
N ARG A 179 16.71 10.79 12.60
CA ARG A 179 17.55 10.67 11.43
C ARG A 179 19.01 10.29 11.73
N ASN A 180 19.59 10.79 12.82
CA ASN A 180 20.96 10.49 13.21
C ASN A 180 21.17 9.06 13.76
N LYS A 181 20.09 8.34 14.04
CA LYS A 181 20.11 6.96 14.53
C LYS A 181 19.76 5.93 13.44
N LEU A 182 19.48 6.40 12.23
CA LEU A 182 19.22 5.52 11.10
C LEU A 182 20.53 4.91 10.59
N SER A 183 20.46 3.67 10.08
CA SER A 183 21.59 3.06 9.40
C SER A 183 21.92 3.81 8.10
N VAL A 184 23.09 3.53 7.54
CA VAL A 184 23.50 4.11 6.25
C VAL A 184 22.50 3.76 5.15
N THR A 185 22.06 2.51 5.10
CA THR A 185 21.07 2.04 4.13
C THR A 185 19.72 2.74 4.31
N GLU A 186 19.23 2.86 5.54
CA GLU A 186 17.97 3.57 5.82
C GLU A 186 18.03 5.04 5.39
N ARG A 187 19.18 5.69 5.57
CA ARG A 187 19.36 7.07 5.09
C ARG A 187 19.42 7.15 3.58
N GLU A 188 20.02 6.16 2.94
CA GLU A 188 20.18 6.13 1.48
C GLU A 188 18.88 5.88 0.75
N ILE A 189 18.13 4.85 1.13
CA ILE A 189 16.96 4.39 0.39
C ILE A 189 15.64 4.44 1.18
N GLY A 190 15.68 4.67 2.49
CA GLY A 190 14.50 4.62 3.36
C GLY A 190 14.12 3.19 3.73
N GLY A 191 12.84 3.03 4.07
CA GLY A 191 12.28 1.73 4.41
C GLY A 191 12.43 1.34 5.87
N ILE A 192 11.91 0.19 6.20
CA ILE A 192 11.90 -0.35 7.56
C ILE A 192 12.44 -1.79 7.54
N PRO A 193 13.38 -2.14 8.42
CA PRO A 193 13.83 -3.53 8.51
C PRO A 193 12.73 -4.39 9.12
N ASN A 194 12.46 -5.55 8.49
CA ASN A 194 11.48 -6.51 8.98
C ASN A 194 12.14 -7.67 9.71
N SER A 195 13.27 -7.41 10.35
CA SER A 195 14.10 -8.44 10.97
C SER A 195 13.89 -8.56 12.47
N SER A 196 13.20 -7.61 13.12
CA SER A 196 12.97 -7.64 14.55
C SER A 196 11.53 -8.04 14.89
N GLU A 197 11.40 -8.82 15.94
CA GLU A 197 10.11 -9.23 16.50
C GLU A 197 9.26 -8.01 16.88
N ASP A 198 9.89 -6.98 17.44
CA ASP A 198 9.21 -5.75 17.85
C ASP A 198 8.54 -5.03 16.68
N ILE A 199 9.17 -4.99 15.53
CA ILE A 199 8.61 -4.37 14.33
C ILE A 199 7.41 -5.17 13.83
N LYS A 200 7.52 -6.49 13.81
CA LYS A 200 6.40 -7.37 13.40
C LYS A 200 5.20 -7.19 14.32
N GLN A 201 5.44 -7.13 15.63
CA GLN A 201 4.39 -6.90 16.62
C GLN A 201 3.77 -5.52 16.48
N ALA A 202 4.54 -4.49 16.19
CA ALA A 202 4.02 -3.14 15.98
C ALA A 202 3.10 -3.08 14.76
N HIS A 203 3.46 -3.74 13.66
CA HIS A 203 2.61 -3.84 12.47
C HIS A 203 1.31 -4.60 12.77
N ALA A 204 1.42 -5.73 13.47
CA ALA A 204 0.25 -6.52 13.87
C ALA A 204 -0.68 -5.72 14.76
N SER A 205 -0.15 -4.98 15.72
CA SER A 205 -0.95 -4.12 16.62
C SER A 205 -1.67 -3.01 15.85
N ALA A 206 -1.03 -2.42 14.85
CA ALA A 206 -1.65 -1.40 14.02
C ALA A 206 -2.85 -1.95 13.24
N ILE A 207 -2.72 -3.15 12.67
CA ILE A 207 -3.82 -3.83 11.96
C ILE A 207 -4.92 -4.21 12.96
N GLU A 208 -4.57 -4.75 14.12
CA GLU A 208 -5.52 -5.11 15.17
C GLU A 208 -6.36 -3.90 15.60
N THR A 209 -5.73 -2.77 15.82
CA THR A 209 -6.40 -1.50 16.16
C THR A 209 -7.32 -1.06 15.02
N TYR A 210 -6.87 -1.16 13.78
CA TYR A 210 -7.69 -0.83 12.62
C TYR A 210 -8.92 -1.72 12.53
N VAL A 211 -8.77 -3.03 12.70
CA VAL A 211 -9.89 -3.99 12.67
C VAL A 211 -10.91 -3.68 13.77
N GLU A 212 -10.44 -3.43 14.99
CA GLU A 212 -11.33 -3.09 16.11
C GLU A 212 -12.09 -1.78 15.87
N THR A 213 -11.45 -0.80 15.25
CA THR A 213 -12.01 0.55 15.10
C THR A 213 -12.83 0.71 13.84
N PHE A 214 -12.43 0.11 12.71
CA PHE A 214 -12.95 0.46 11.38
C PHE A 214 -13.54 -0.71 10.59
N VAL A 215 -13.49 -1.94 11.09
CA VAL A 215 -13.95 -3.12 10.35
C VAL A 215 -15.17 -3.74 11.03
N GLY A 216 -16.09 -4.26 10.22
CA GLY A 216 -17.28 -4.94 10.70
C GLY A 216 -18.39 -4.01 11.14
N LEU A 217 -19.33 -4.55 11.92
CA LEU A 217 -20.48 -3.81 12.42
C LEU A 217 -20.08 -2.88 13.56
N LYS A 218 -20.51 -1.62 13.45
CA LYS A 218 -20.27 -0.55 14.42
C LYS A 218 -21.57 0.15 14.76
N GLU A 219 -21.53 1.09 15.72
CA GLU A 219 -22.72 1.89 16.11
C GLU A 219 -23.30 2.67 14.93
N THR A 220 -22.46 3.16 14.01
CA THR A 220 -22.86 3.98 12.86
C THR A 220 -23.07 3.21 11.57
N GLY A 221 -22.94 1.89 11.58
CA GLY A 221 -23.02 1.03 10.41
C GLY A 221 -21.78 0.18 10.21
N TYR A 222 -21.65 -0.40 9.02
CA TYR A 222 -20.49 -1.23 8.69
C TYR A 222 -19.29 -0.39 8.30
N GLY A 223 -18.10 -0.96 8.51
CA GLY A 223 -16.85 -0.39 8.03
C GLY A 223 -16.75 -0.37 6.51
N ASP A 224 -15.79 0.39 6.00
CA ASP A 224 -15.57 0.62 4.58
C ASP A 224 -14.29 -0.05 4.04
N MET A 225 -13.87 -1.14 4.67
CA MET A 225 -12.81 -2.00 4.16
C MET A 225 -13.40 -3.03 3.20
N TYR A 226 -13.18 -2.82 1.89
CA TYR A 226 -13.89 -3.59 0.86
C TYR A 226 -13.05 -4.64 0.16
N PHE A 227 -11.75 -4.72 0.46
CA PHE A 227 -10.83 -5.64 -0.22
C PHE A 227 -10.88 -7.03 0.41
N GLN A 228 -11.57 -7.92 -0.28
CA GLN A 228 -11.84 -9.29 0.16
C GLN A 228 -10.58 -10.08 0.45
N ARG A 229 -9.60 -10.01 -0.45
CA ARG A 229 -8.37 -10.77 -0.31
C ARG A 229 -7.56 -10.35 0.92
N THR A 230 -7.48 -9.05 1.17
CA THR A 230 -6.80 -8.52 2.37
C THR A 230 -7.54 -8.94 3.64
N LEU A 231 -8.88 -8.87 3.66
CA LEU A 231 -9.68 -9.32 4.80
C LEU A 231 -9.49 -10.82 5.07
N GLU A 232 -9.44 -11.63 4.03
CA GLU A 232 -9.17 -13.07 4.16
C GLU A 232 -7.78 -13.33 4.71
N ASP A 233 -6.78 -12.62 4.24
CA ASP A 233 -5.42 -12.72 4.77
C ASP A 233 -5.38 -12.35 6.25
N TRP A 234 -6.07 -11.30 6.64
CA TRP A 234 -6.18 -10.91 8.06
C TRP A 234 -6.89 -11.98 8.90
N SER A 235 -7.88 -12.67 8.35
CA SER A 235 -8.59 -13.73 9.06
C SER A 235 -7.70 -14.93 9.39
N GLN A 236 -6.61 -15.08 8.67
CA GLN A 236 -5.67 -16.21 8.81
C GLN A 236 -4.32 -15.79 9.41
N PHE A 237 -4.18 -14.51 9.77
CA PHE A 237 -2.90 -13.99 10.21
C PHE A 237 -2.46 -14.57 11.56
N ASN A 238 -1.21 -15.03 11.61
CA ASN A 238 -0.52 -15.54 12.79
C ASN A 238 0.88 -14.95 12.88
N ILE A 239 1.37 -14.68 14.10
CA ILE A 239 2.71 -14.14 14.34
C ILE A 239 3.81 -15.22 14.25
N ASN A 240 3.48 -16.50 14.18
CA ASN A 240 4.46 -17.60 14.17
C ASN A 240 5.05 -17.88 12.80
#